data_5c638867cff055286e3d3190b3f65b87
#
_entry.id   5c638867cff055286e3d3190b3f65b87
#
_cell.length_a   1.000
_cell.length_b   1.000
_cell.length_c   1.000
_cell.angle_alpha   90.00
_cell.angle_beta   90.00
_cell.angle_gamma   90.00
#
_symmetry.space_group_name_H-M   'P 1'
#
loop_
_entity.id
_entity.type
_entity.pdbx_description
1 polymer ?
#
loop_
_entity_poly.entity_id
_entity_poly.type
_entity_poly.pdbx_seq_one_letter_code
_entity_poly.pdbx_strand_id
1 'polypeptide(L)'
;MKLLADTSALLALVLADDRHHEAAARFARSNPRSRFVMTDLILSETVTRIRARADAARAVAFADDVLRSRRFELVFVDMDLLRGALAQMTRFADKRLSLADCASFQTIDRLGLEGAFTFDRDFRDCGYRAMP
;
A
#
# COMPACT_ATOMS: atom_id res chain seq x y z
N MET A 1 -15.30 0.98 -3.30
CA MET A 1 -14.08 0.77 -4.13
C MET A 1 -13.22 -0.33 -3.54
N LYS A 2 -12.51 -1.04 -4.38
CA LYS A 2 -11.47 -1.97 -3.94
C LYS A 2 -10.12 -1.45 -4.46
N LEU A 3 -9.23 -1.07 -3.55
CA LEU A 3 -7.98 -0.37 -3.84
C LEU A 3 -6.79 -1.10 -3.24
N LEU A 4 -5.64 -0.99 -3.89
CA LEU A 4 -4.39 -1.31 -3.22
C LEU A 4 -4.10 -0.24 -2.16
N ALA A 5 -3.68 -0.61 -0.96
CA ALA A 5 -3.17 0.32 0.04
C ALA A 5 -1.65 0.29 0.03
N ASP A 6 -1.05 1.43 -0.29
CA ASP A 6 0.38 1.61 -0.32
C ASP A 6 0.92 2.07 1.03
N THR A 7 2.19 1.81 1.29
CA THR A 7 2.90 2.21 2.52
C THR A 7 2.74 3.69 2.83
N SER A 8 2.83 4.57 1.84
CA SER A 8 2.70 6.01 2.04
C SER A 8 1.36 6.40 2.65
N ALA A 9 0.28 5.79 2.18
CA ALA A 9 -1.07 6.04 2.69
C ALA A 9 -1.30 5.40 4.07
N LEU A 10 -0.77 4.21 4.29
CA LEU A 10 -0.88 3.52 5.58
C LEU A 10 -0.13 4.26 6.68
N LEU A 11 1.08 4.74 6.40
CA LEU A 11 1.84 5.59 7.33
C LEU A 11 1.09 6.88 7.63
N ALA A 12 0.54 7.51 6.60
CA ALA A 12 -0.26 8.73 6.77
C ALA A 12 -1.50 8.51 7.64
N LEU A 13 -2.14 7.35 7.57
CA LEU A 13 -3.27 7.01 8.43
C LEU A 13 -2.88 6.86 9.90
N VAL A 14 -1.73 6.23 10.17
CA VAL A 14 -1.34 5.80 11.52
C VAL A 14 -0.54 6.87 12.25
N LEU A 15 0.30 7.62 11.54
CA LEU A 15 1.22 8.60 12.13
C LEU A 15 0.62 10.00 12.04
N ALA A 16 0.21 10.55 13.20
CA ALA A 16 -0.45 11.86 13.28
C ALA A 16 0.43 13.03 12.80
N ASP A 17 1.75 12.87 12.86
CA ASP A 17 2.74 13.85 12.39
C ASP A 17 3.10 13.71 10.90
N ASP A 18 2.52 12.73 10.20
CA ASP A 18 2.72 12.60 8.76
C ASP A 18 2.04 13.77 8.02
N ARG A 19 2.75 14.36 7.05
CA ARG A 19 2.24 15.51 6.29
C ARG A 19 0.93 15.24 5.55
N HIS A 20 0.63 13.99 5.26
CA HIS A 20 -0.59 13.57 4.55
C HIS A 20 -1.66 13.00 5.49
N HIS A 21 -1.45 13.06 6.81
CA HIS A 21 -2.36 12.45 7.78
C HIS A 21 -3.81 12.88 7.62
N GLU A 22 -4.07 14.18 7.53
CA GLU A 22 -5.43 14.70 7.39
C GLU A 22 -6.09 14.25 6.08
N ALA A 23 -5.35 14.27 4.98
CA ALA A 23 -5.87 13.84 3.68
C ALA A 23 -6.20 12.36 3.68
N ALA A 24 -5.33 11.52 4.25
CA ALA A 24 -5.54 10.09 4.39
C ALA A 24 -6.76 9.78 5.28
N ALA A 25 -6.83 10.41 6.44
CA ALA A 25 -7.95 10.24 7.38
C ALA A 25 -9.28 10.68 6.78
N ARG A 26 -9.28 11.81 6.07
CA ARG A 26 -10.48 12.30 5.36
C ARG A 26 -10.93 11.32 4.30
N PHE A 27 -10.01 10.83 3.47
CA PHE A 27 -10.32 9.84 2.44
C PHE A 27 -10.93 8.56 3.04
N ALA A 28 -10.33 8.02 4.09
CA ALA A 28 -10.81 6.82 4.76
C ALA A 28 -12.21 7.00 5.36
N ARG A 29 -12.50 8.17 5.96
CA ARG A 29 -13.83 8.51 6.51
C ARG A 29 -14.87 8.71 5.42
N SER A 30 -14.51 9.35 4.31
CA SER A 30 -15.43 9.63 3.20
C SER A 30 -15.75 8.37 2.38
N ASN A 31 -14.97 7.32 2.52
CA ASN A 31 -15.13 6.06 1.78
C ASN A 31 -15.25 4.86 2.73
N PRO A 32 -16.26 4.82 3.62
CA PRO A 32 -16.33 3.80 4.68
C PRO A 32 -16.56 2.39 4.15
N ARG A 33 -17.06 2.25 2.92
CA ARG A 33 -17.31 0.95 2.27
C ARG A 33 -16.13 0.47 1.43
N SER A 34 -15.08 1.27 1.27
CA SER A 34 -13.91 0.87 0.51
C SER A 34 -13.17 -0.27 1.21
N ARG A 35 -12.71 -1.20 0.40
CA ARG A 35 -11.85 -2.30 0.81
C ARG A 35 -10.44 -2.07 0.28
N PHE A 36 -9.47 -2.49 1.05
CA PHE A 36 -8.06 -2.30 0.74
C PHE A 36 -7.36 -3.65 0.64
N VAL A 37 -6.55 -3.78 -0.39
CA VAL A 37 -5.65 -4.93 -0.58
C VAL A 37 -4.24 -4.44 -0.30
N MET A 38 -3.45 -5.23 0.40
CA MET A 38 -2.01 -4.99 0.52
C MET A 38 -1.25 -6.31 0.36
N THR A 39 -0.03 -6.21 -0.15
CA THR A 39 0.88 -7.36 -0.16
C THR A 39 1.58 -7.49 1.19
N ASP A 40 2.12 -8.67 1.46
CA ASP A 40 3.00 -8.89 2.62
C ASP A 40 4.28 -8.05 2.56
N LEU A 41 4.75 -7.66 1.37
CA LEU A 41 5.86 -6.73 1.22
C LEU A 41 5.49 -5.32 1.69
N ILE A 42 4.30 -4.84 1.38
CA ILE A 42 3.77 -3.57 1.89
C ILE A 42 3.58 -3.64 3.41
N LEU A 43 3.03 -4.72 3.93
CA LEU A 43 2.88 -4.89 5.37
C LEU A 43 4.23 -4.85 6.07
N SER A 44 5.22 -5.57 5.57
CA SER A 44 6.59 -5.59 6.11
C SER A 44 7.21 -4.19 6.13
N GLU A 45 7.14 -3.48 5.02
CA GLU A 45 7.68 -2.13 4.90
C GLU A 45 6.99 -1.16 5.86
N THR A 46 5.66 -1.21 5.93
CA THR A 46 4.87 -0.31 6.78
C THR A 46 5.16 -0.55 8.27
N VAL A 47 5.15 -1.80 8.71
CA VAL A 47 5.46 -2.19 10.09
C VAL A 47 6.86 -1.74 10.48
N THR A 48 7.84 -1.97 9.62
CA THR A 48 9.23 -1.57 9.86
C THR A 48 9.36 -0.05 10.00
N ARG A 49 8.68 0.72 9.17
CA ARG A 49 8.71 2.19 9.21
C ARG A 49 7.97 2.76 10.42
N ILE A 50 6.84 2.17 10.82
CA ILE A 50 6.14 2.58 12.05
C ILE A 50 7.05 2.36 13.26
N ARG A 51 7.71 1.19 13.32
CA ARG A 51 8.66 0.90 14.40
C ARG A 51 9.80 1.91 14.47
N ALA A 52 10.34 2.31 13.33
CA ALA A 52 11.44 3.27 13.25
C ALA A 52 11.00 4.69 13.63
N ARG A 53 9.81 5.12 13.22
CA ARG A 53 9.31 6.49 13.46
C ARG A 53 8.57 6.65 14.77
N ALA A 54 8.05 5.59 15.34
CA ALA A 54 7.32 5.57 16.61
C ALA A 54 7.94 4.55 17.57
N ASP A 55 7.37 3.35 17.65
CA ASP A 55 7.85 2.28 18.52
C ASP A 55 7.31 0.90 18.08
N ALA A 56 7.82 -0.15 18.72
CA ALA A 56 7.41 -1.52 18.43
C ALA A 56 5.94 -1.78 18.79
N ALA A 57 5.43 -1.19 19.88
CA ALA A 57 4.06 -1.41 20.32
C ALA A 57 3.06 -0.89 19.28
N ARG A 58 3.27 0.29 18.72
CA ARG A 58 2.42 0.85 17.66
C ARG A 58 2.51 0.07 16.36
N ALA A 59 3.71 -0.39 16.00
CA ALA A 59 3.91 -1.22 14.80
C ALA A 59 3.15 -2.54 14.89
N VAL A 60 3.23 -3.23 16.03
CA VAL A 60 2.49 -4.48 16.27
C VAL A 60 0.98 -4.23 16.31
N ALA A 61 0.52 -3.18 16.99
CA ALA A 61 -0.90 -2.82 17.04
C ALA A 61 -1.46 -2.54 15.64
N PHE A 62 -0.73 -1.84 14.80
CA PHE A 62 -1.11 -1.63 13.40
C PHE A 62 -1.28 -2.95 12.64
N ALA A 63 -0.29 -3.84 12.73
CA ALA A 63 -0.35 -5.14 12.06
C ALA A 63 -1.55 -5.97 12.55
N ASP A 64 -1.79 -6.01 13.86
CA ASP A 64 -2.93 -6.72 14.44
C ASP A 64 -4.27 -6.15 13.95
N ASP A 65 -4.40 -4.83 13.91
CA ASP A 65 -5.61 -4.16 13.44
C ASP A 65 -5.90 -4.48 11.96
N VAL A 66 -4.87 -4.42 11.12
CA VAL A 66 -4.99 -4.76 9.70
C VAL A 66 -5.42 -6.22 9.52
N LEU A 67 -4.76 -7.15 10.22
CA LEU A 67 -5.02 -8.59 10.09
C LEU A 67 -6.41 -9.00 10.59
N ARG A 68 -7.01 -8.24 11.52
CA ARG A 68 -8.36 -8.47 12.04
C ARG A 68 -9.44 -7.73 11.27
N SER A 69 -9.08 -6.70 10.52
CA SER A 69 -10.03 -5.83 9.85
C SER A 69 -10.65 -6.50 8.63
N ARG A 70 -11.98 -6.44 8.53
CA ARG A 70 -12.69 -6.88 7.32
C ARG A 70 -12.51 -5.94 6.12
N ARG A 71 -11.93 -4.76 6.35
CA ARG A 71 -11.66 -3.79 5.28
C ARG A 71 -10.32 -4.06 4.57
N PHE A 72 -9.43 -4.82 5.18
CA PHE A 72 -8.13 -5.14 4.63
C PHE A 72 -8.04 -6.62 4.23
N GLU A 73 -7.45 -6.85 3.08
CA GLU A 73 -7.14 -8.17 2.55
C GLU A 73 -5.64 -8.26 2.31
N LEU A 74 -4.99 -9.20 2.97
CA LEU A 74 -3.55 -9.45 2.80
C LEU A 74 -3.35 -10.46 1.67
N VAL A 75 -2.54 -10.10 0.70
CA VAL A 75 -2.11 -10.94 -0.40
C VAL A 75 -0.64 -11.28 -0.23
N PHE A 76 -0.33 -12.55 -0.09
CA PHE A 76 1.06 -13.01 -0.08
C PHE A 76 1.63 -13.04 -1.48
N VAL A 77 2.83 -12.49 -1.64
CA VAL A 77 3.53 -12.50 -2.91
C VAL A 77 4.05 -13.92 -3.18
N ASP A 78 3.31 -14.66 -4.00
CA ASP A 78 3.71 -15.97 -4.47
C ASP A 78 4.74 -15.85 -5.61
N MET A 79 5.23 -16.98 -6.11
CA MET A 79 6.25 -16.99 -7.16
C MET A 79 5.76 -16.31 -8.45
N ASP A 80 4.50 -16.51 -8.84
CA ASP A 80 3.96 -15.89 -10.06
C ASP A 80 3.84 -14.38 -9.91
N LEU A 81 3.39 -13.91 -8.74
CA LEU A 81 3.30 -12.49 -8.46
C LEU A 81 4.70 -11.85 -8.40
N LEU A 82 5.67 -12.55 -7.80
CA LEU A 82 7.05 -12.09 -7.74
C LEU A 82 7.67 -11.94 -9.15
N ARG A 83 7.48 -12.94 -10.01
CA ARG A 83 7.96 -12.86 -11.39
C ARG A 83 7.29 -11.74 -12.17
N GLY A 84 5.99 -11.54 -11.98
CA GLY A 84 5.26 -10.41 -12.54
C GLY A 84 5.78 -9.07 -12.04
N ALA A 85 6.12 -8.97 -10.76
CA ALA A 85 6.73 -7.77 -10.18
C ALA A 85 8.10 -7.46 -10.80
N LEU A 86 8.94 -8.48 -11.03
CA LEU A 86 10.22 -8.31 -11.71
C LEU A 86 10.04 -7.86 -13.17
N ALA A 87 9.02 -8.34 -13.86
CA ALA A 87 8.67 -7.87 -15.19
C ALA A 87 8.23 -6.39 -15.18
N GLN A 88 7.46 -5.95 -14.19
CA GLN A 88 7.11 -4.54 -14.00
C GLN A 88 8.37 -3.68 -13.76
N MET A 89 9.31 -4.17 -12.97
CA MET A 89 10.58 -3.46 -12.74
C MET A 89 11.38 -3.26 -14.03
N THR A 90 11.39 -4.25 -14.90
CA THR A 90 12.02 -4.16 -16.23
C THR A 90 11.26 -3.19 -17.13
N ARG A 91 9.93 -3.23 -17.13
CA ARG A 91 9.07 -2.33 -17.91
C ARG A 91 9.29 -0.86 -17.55
N PHE A 92 9.48 -0.56 -16.26
CA PHE A 92 9.70 0.79 -15.75
C PHE A 92 11.16 1.01 -15.31
N ALA A 93 12.11 0.49 -16.08
CA ALA A 93 13.53 0.51 -15.74
C ALA A 93 14.13 1.93 -15.57
N ASP A 94 13.49 2.95 -16.14
CA ASP A 94 13.85 4.37 -15.99
C ASP A 94 13.46 4.96 -14.64
N LYS A 95 12.69 4.24 -13.83
CA LYS A 95 12.21 4.67 -12.51
C LYS A 95 12.89 3.89 -11.38
N ARG A 96 12.98 4.53 -10.20
CA ARG A 96 13.57 3.90 -9.00
C ARG A 96 12.49 3.23 -8.15
N LEU A 97 11.83 2.24 -8.72
CA LEU A 97 10.79 1.49 -8.05
C LEU A 97 11.38 0.41 -7.14
N SER A 98 10.80 0.27 -5.94
CA SER A 98 11.10 -0.89 -5.09
C SER A 98 10.42 -2.15 -5.61
N LEU A 99 10.86 -3.30 -5.14
CA LEU A 99 10.17 -4.56 -5.43
C LEU A 99 8.74 -4.54 -4.86
N ALA A 100 8.53 -3.91 -3.73
CA ALA A 100 7.20 -3.73 -3.15
C ALA A 100 6.29 -2.90 -4.06
N ASP A 101 6.78 -1.81 -4.68
CA ASP A 101 6.03 -1.02 -5.66
C ASP A 101 5.64 -1.86 -6.87
N CYS A 102 6.59 -2.58 -7.43
CA CYS A 102 6.36 -3.44 -8.60
C CYS A 102 5.38 -4.58 -8.28
N ALA A 103 5.46 -5.19 -7.11
CA ALA A 103 4.50 -6.18 -6.64
C ALA A 103 3.09 -5.57 -6.45
N SER A 104 3.02 -4.31 -6.01
CA SER A 104 1.76 -3.58 -5.91
C SER A 104 1.12 -3.36 -7.28
N PHE A 105 1.88 -2.93 -8.27
CA PHE A 105 1.40 -2.77 -9.64
C PHE A 105 0.87 -4.10 -10.20
N GLN A 106 1.64 -5.16 -10.04
CA GLN A 106 1.23 -6.48 -10.48
C GLN A 106 -0.03 -6.97 -9.77
N THR A 107 -0.20 -6.64 -8.49
CA THR A 107 -1.39 -6.98 -7.72
C THR A 107 -2.62 -6.21 -8.22
N ILE A 108 -2.47 -4.92 -8.54
CA ILE A 108 -3.54 -4.12 -9.14
C ILE A 108 -4.01 -4.75 -10.44
N ASP A 109 -3.07 -5.08 -11.32
CA ASP A 109 -3.37 -5.67 -12.63
C ASP A 109 -4.02 -7.07 -12.49
N ARG A 110 -3.46 -7.93 -11.66
CA ARG A 110 -3.93 -9.30 -11.46
C ARG A 110 -5.33 -9.38 -10.86
N LEU A 111 -5.64 -8.51 -9.90
CA LEU A 111 -6.93 -8.50 -9.20
C LEU A 111 -7.94 -7.52 -9.80
N GLY A 112 -7.56 -6.76 -10.82
CA GLY A 112 -8.42 -5.75 -11.43
C GLY A 112 -8.87 -4.68 -10.44
N LEU A 113 -7.94 -4.21 -9.58
CA LEU A 113 -8.25 -3.18 -8.59
C LEU A 113 -8.48 -1.83 -9.29
N GLU A 114 -9.34 -1.00 -8.70
CA GLU A 114 -9.70 0.32 -9.27
C GLU A 114 -8.55 1.33 -9.25
N GLY A 115 -7.50 1.05 -8.46
CA GLY A 115 -6.33 1.90 -8.30
C GLY A 115 -5.67 1.68 -6.95
N ALA A 116 -4.96 2.69 -6.48
CA ALA A 116 -4.25 2.65 -5.21
C ALA A 116 -4.63 3.81 -4.28
N PHE A 117 -4.72 3.52 -3.00
CA PHE A 117 -4.70 4.51 -1.93
C PHE A 117 -3.24 4.80 -1.62
N THR A 118 -2.74 5.91 -2.12
CA THR A 118 -1.31 6.24 -2.10
C THR A 118 -1.07 7.74 -2.20
N PHE A 119 0.05 8.19 -1.66
CA PHE A 119 0.60 9.55 -1.86
C PHE A 119 1.88 9.53 -2.68
N ASP A 120 2.28 8.34 -3.17
CA ASP A 120 3.46 8.18 -4.02
C ASP A 120 3.11 8.50 -5.48
N ARG A 121 3.87 9.44 -6.07
CA ARG A 121 3.71 9.88 -7.46
C ARG A 121 3.99 8.76 -8.46
N ASP A 122 4.83 7.80 -8.11
CA ASP A 122 5.23 6.73 -9.02
C ASP A 122 4.03 5.90 -9.51
N PHE A 123 2.98 5.78 -8.70
CA PHE A 123 1.75 5.12 -9.14
C PHE A 123 1.12 5.82 -10.36
N ARG A 124 0.96 7.15 -10.29
CA ARG A 124 0.44 7.94 -11.42
C ARG A 124 1.37 7.91 -12.61
N ASP A 125 2.67 8.07 -12.36
CA ASP A 125 3.69 8.10 -13.40
C ASP A 125 3.79 6.77 -14.15
N CYS A 126 3.43 5.67 -13.50
CA CYS A 126 3.33 4.33 -14.08
C CYS A 126 1.93 4.00 -14.65
N GLY A 127 0.99 4.96 -14.67
CA GLY A 127 -0.32 4.79 -15.29
C GLY A 127 -1.41 4.25 -14.38
N TYR A 128 -1.18 4.14 -13.08
CA TYR A 128 -2.16 3.68 -12.10
C TYR A 128 -2.94 4.85 -11.50
N ARG A 129 -4.24 4.65 -11.29
CA ARG A 129 -5.07 5.64 -10.60
C ARG A 129 -4.65 5.72 -9.13
N ALA A 130 -4.29 6.92 -8.68
CA ALA A 130 -3.92 7.18 -7.29
C ALA A 130 -4.99 8.03 -6.60
N MET A 131 -5.35 7.66 -5.38
CA MET A 131 -6.32 8.33 -4.52
C MET A 131 -5.71 8.59 -3.14
N PRO A 132 -6.04 9.66 -2.47
CA PRO A 132 -6.99 10.70 -2.82
C PRO A 132 -6.61 11.58 -3.99
#